data_520ce1120b245a1a1f1e85152da9e8d5
#
_entry.id   520ce1120b245a1a1f1e85152da9e8d5
#
_cell.length_a   1.000
_cell.length_b   1.000
_cell.length_c   1.000
_cell.angle_alpha   90.00
_cell.angle_beta   90.00
_cell.angle_gamma   90.00
#
_symmetry.space_group_name_H-M   'P 1'
#
loop_
_entity.id
_entity.type
_entity.pdbx_description
1 polymer ?
#
loop_
_entity_poly.entity_id
_entity_poly.type
_entity_poly.pdbx_seq_one_letter_code
_entity_poly.pdbx_strand_id
1 'polypeptide(L)'
;MSTETPQYDVVIIGAGVSGNTIAWQLGLAGKKVLILEAGVAVPDSREQYMENFYLALAKTPEAPYPALAGRQSKNGDISLPNPADLPTPRATVLGLGGKPDTSYLVQLQATGKNAPAESNGNIRGLQFSSTYERIGGGTSWHWLGTSLRELENDLQMKTKYGVAYDWPVTYTEMQGLWADAEAAIGVAASTIQQEPLEVVGLVFPPDYQFPMGPIPMSIVDQTVSTGVAGLQVAGMLEPDLDPTMYDVFVTPTPQGRNSEPYQERRVCAGNTNCIPICPIQAKWDPTVTLGQALDTGNVTVSYQSVAVDISVEGQSVTQIDYLVWSRDANGALTKETKSVTAKLYVLAAHAIENAKLLLMSNGRQGICNSSQQVGRNLMDHVLYLSWALIKQSDEPIWGYRGPLATSGIESLRDGAFRKYRSSFRMEIGNEGWNFSSSDPYNTTMDYIQGTNNALLNPDKKRLGGLELVQTLNSLLTRQFRIGVMFDQAPLEENRVTLDPTLTDGLGLPRPHIDYGLDPYTMEGFRVAADVCTKIYEHMGAKEYTTASTGGTGDFTYKGENYHYYGAGHVMGTHRMGNDPATSVVDANQRSHDVPNLWIVGSGSFPTACTANPTLTLMGLAFKSARSILAELAS
;
A
#
# COMPACT_ATOMS: atom_id res chain seq x y z
N MET A 1 -6.14 38.38 -22.59
CA MET A 1 -5.39 37.23 -22.04
C MET A 1 -3.95 37.69 -21.87
N SER A 2 -3.46 37.84 -20.64
CA SER A 2 -2.03 38.14 -20.40
C SER A 2 -1.27 36.85 -20.65
N THR A 3 -0.45 36.84 -21.68
CA THR A 3 0.46 35.73 -21.99
C THR A 3 1.68 35.80 -21.06
N GLU A 4 1.45 35.63 -19.76
CA GLU A 4 2.58 35.42 -18.86
C GLU A 4 3.26 34.08 -19.21
N THR A 5 4.56 34.13 -19.41
CA THR A 5 5.34 32.92 -19.68
C THR A 5 5.21 31.97 -18.49
N PRO A 6 4.87 30.68 -18.68
CA PRO A 6 4.77 29.72 -17.60
C PRO A 6 6.04 29.68 -16.74
N GLN A 7 5.90 29.63 -15.42
CA GLN A 7 7.03 29.65 -14.48
C GLN A 7 7.88 28.37 -14.55
N TYR A 8 7.24 27.24 -14.90
CA TYR A 8 7.85 25.91 -15.00
C TYR A 8 7.44 25.20 -16.29
N ASP A 9 8.22 24.23 -16.71
CA ASP A 9 7.80 23.32 -17.77
C ASP A 9 6.72 22.35 -17.21
N VAL A 10 6.94 21.83 -16.00
CA VAL A 10 6.00 20.93 -15.34
C VAL A 10 5.88 21.26 -13.85
N VAL A 11 4.63 21.26 -13.35
CA VAL A 11 4.32 21.25 -11.92
C VAL A 11 3.78 19.87 -11.54
N ILE A 12 4.34 19.27 -10.50
CA ILE A 12 3.96 17.95 -9.97
C ILE A 12 3.41 18.13 -8.56
N ILE A 13 2.24 17.57 -8.26
CA ILE A 13 1.64 17.57 -6.94
C ILE A 13 1.90 16.22 -6.28
N GLY A 14 2.75 16.20 -5.23
CA GLY A 14 3.12 15.03 -4.45
C GLY A 14 4.54 14.51 -4.75
N ALA A 15 5.35 14.36 -3.68
CA ALA A 15 6.71 13.83 -3.70
C ALA A 15 6.77 12.33 -3.31
N GLY A 16 5.79 11.53 -3.76
CA GLY A 16 5.78 10.07 -3.64
C GLY A 16 6.56 9.39 -4.77
N VAL A 17 6.43 8.05 -4.88
CA VAL A 17 7.14 7.25 -5.90
C VAL A 17 6.91 7.80 -7.31
N SER A 18 5.64 7.97 -7.72
CA SER A 18 5.31 8.40 -9.09
C SER A 18 5.80 9.82 -9.37
N GLY A 19 5.56 10.77 -8.44
CA GLY A 19 5.99 12.16 -8.61
C GLY A 19 7.50 12.30 -8.71
N ASN A 20 8.25 11.63 -7.83
CA ASN A 20 9.71 11.65 -7.83
C ASN A 20 10.31 10.99 -9.08
N THR A 21 9.72 9.86 -9.54
CA THR A 21 10.18 9.17 -10.76
C THR A 21 9.98 10.04 -11.99
N ILE A 22 8.82 10.68 -12.13
CA ILE A 22 8.56 11.59 -13.24
C ILE A 22 9.48 12.81 -13.17
N ALA A 23 9.61 13.44 -11.98
CA ALA A 23 10.51 14.58 -11.80
C ALA A 23 11.96 14.26 -12.15
N TRP A 24 12.45 13.07 -11.75
CA TRP A 24 13.80 12.62 -12.10
C TRP A 24 13.99 12.52 -13.61
N GLN A 25 13.09 11.85 -14.32
CA GLN A 25 13.17 11.70 -15.78
C GLN A 25 13.09 13.05 -16.52
N LEU A 26 12.23 13.94 -16.06
CA LEU A 26 12.10 15.29 -16.62
C LEU A 26 13.34 16.15 -16.32
N GLY A 27 13.88 16.07 -15.11
CA GLY A 27 15.11 16.75 -14.71
C GLY A 27 16.32 16.32 -15.54
N LEU A 28 16.47 15.00 -15.78
CA LEU A 28 17.51 14.47 -16.68
C LEU A 28 17.39 15.01 -18.12
N ALA A 29 16.16 15.27 -18.57
CA ALA A 29 15.90 15.89 -19.88
C ALA A 29 16.00 17.43 -19.88
N GLY A 30 16.51 18.04 -18.80
CA GLY A 30 16.72 19.49 -18.67
C GLY A 30 15.43 20.31 -18.52
N LYS A 31 14.32 19.68 -18.12
CA LYS A 31 13.04 20.38 -17.93
C LYS A 31 12.95 20.99 -16.55
N LYS A 32 12.46 22.22 -16.46
CA LYS A 32 12.27 22.94 -15.21
C LYS A 32 11.03 22.44 -14.47
N VAL A 33 11.22 21.74 -13.36
CA VAL A 33 10.16 21.06 -12.60
C VAL A 33 10.01 21.64 -11.19
N LEU A 34 8.77 21.87 -10.76
CA LEU A 34 8.41 22.12 -9.37
C LEU A 34 7.58 20.95 -8.83
N ILE A 35 7.98 20.41 -7.68
CA ILE A 35 7.15 19.49 -6.91
C ILE A 35 6.53 20.25 -5.74
N LEU A 36 5.20 20.17 -5.60
CA LEU A 36 4.46 20.64 -4.42
C LEU A 36 4.20 19.44 -3.50
N GLU A 37 4.81 19.43 -2.32
CA GLU A 37 4.61 18.38 -1.33
C GLU A 37 3.82 18.92 -0.13
N ALA A 38 2.71 18.26 0.19
CA ALA A 38 1.80 18.70 1.24
C ALA A 38 2.43 18.64 2.64
N GLY A 39 3.26 17.63 2.87
CA GLY A 39 3.89 17.37 4.15
C GLY A 39 5.22 18.08 4.35
N VAL A 40 5.81 17.79 5.49
CA VAL A 40 7.16 18.25 5.81
C VAL A 40 8.19 17.43 5.02
N ALA A 41 9.40 18.00 4.87
CA ALA A 41 10.53 17.24 4.39
C ALA A 41 10.80 16.05 5.32
N VAL A 42 11.26 14.94 4.76
CA VAL A 42 11.91 13.92 5.57
C VAL A 42 13.14 14.58 6.20
N PRO A 43 13.43 14.31 7.47
CA PRO A 43 14.58 14.92 8.15
C PRO A 43 15.86 14.82 7.33
N ASP A 44 16.68 15.85 7.37
CA ASP A 44 17.89 16.00 6.55
C ASP A 44 18.90 14.85 6.73
N SER A 45 18.80 14.09 7.82
CA SER A 45 19.60 12.91 8.02
C SER A 45 18.75 11.70 8.42
N ARG A 46 19.23 10.53 8.01
CA ARG A 46 18.64 9.26 8.42
C ARG A 46 18.74 9.04 9.92
N GLU A 47 19.80 9.52 10.55
CA GLU A 47 20.01 9.48 11.99
C GLU A 47 18.93 10.27 12.73
N GLN A 48 18.61 11.46 12.27
CA GLN A 48 17.54 12.27 12.84
C GLN A 48 16.17 11.58 12.70
N TYR A 49 15.92 10.92 11.57
CA TYR A 49 14.69 10.16 11.36
C TYR A 49 14.60 8.96 12.31
N MET A 50 15.71 8.24 12.48
CA MET A 50 15.82 7.14 13.45
C MET A 50 15.63 7.63 14.89
N GLU A 51 16.19 8.77 15.26
CA GLU A 51 16.00 9.37 16.58
C GLU A 51 14.54 9.72 16.83
N ASN A 52 13.89 10.35 15.86
CA ASN A 52 12.47 10.69 15.93
C ASN A 52 11.61 9.43 16.12
N PHE A 53 11.92 8.34 15.40
CA PHE A 53 11.25 7.06 15.60
C PHE A 53 11.49 6.50 16.99
N TYR A 54 12.73 6.53 17.45
CA TYR A 54 13.11 6.01 18.77
C TYR A 54 12.41 6.75 19.91
N LEU A 55 12.28 8.07 19.77
CA LEU A 55 11.63 8.95 20.75
C LEU A 55 10.09 8.92 20.66
N ALA A 56 9.53 8.40 19.57
CA ALA A 56 8.08 8.29 19.42
C ALA A 56 7.49 7.36 20.49
N LEU A 57 6.34 7.75 21.05
CA LEU A 57 5.65 6.97 22.08
C LEU A 57 5.07 5.68 21.54
N ALA A 58 4.46 5.74 20.35
CA ALA A 58 3.94 4.58 19.65
C ALA A 58 5.00 4.08 18.67
N LYS A 59 5.65 2.97 19.02
CA LYS A 59 6.65 2.29 18.16
C LYS A 59 6.00 1.19 17.36
N THR A 60 4.96 1.51 16.63
CA THR A 60 4.34 0.59 15.68
C THR A 60 4.97 0.80 14.30
N PRO A 61 4.94 -0.20 13.43
CA PRO A 61 5.36 -0.05 12.04
C PRO A 61 4.64 1.08 11.32
N GLU A 62 3.40 1.38 11.73
CA GLU A 62 2.58 2.45 11.19
C GLU A 62 2.77 3.78 11.95
N ALA A 63 3.69 3.87 12.88
CA ALA A 63 3.88 5.13 13.61
C ALA A 63 4.28 6.25 12.66
N PRO A 64 3.57 7.39 12.67
CA PRO A 64 3.86 8.49 11.77
C PRO A 64 5.22 9.11 12.07
N TYR A 65 5.91 9.42 11.04
CA TYR A 65 7.21 10.09 11.08
C TYR A 65 7.12 11.41 10.33
N PRO A 66 7.81 12.40 10.66
CA PRO A 66 8.43 12.78 11.90
C PRO A 66 7.35 13.05 12.93
N ALA A 67 7.67 12.65 14.10
CA ALA A 67 6.96 12.93 15.31
C ALA A 67 5.71 13.81 15.14
N LEU A 68 4.56 13.21 15.19
CA LEU A 68 3.53 13.75 16.05
C LEU A 68 4.14 13.69 17.46
N ALA A 69 5.23 14.44 17.68
CA ALA A 69 5.84 14.58 18.96
C ALA A 69 4.76 15.11 19.86
N GLY A 70 4.23 14.24 20.69
CA GLY A 70 3.25 14.63 21.67
C GLY A 70 3.85 15.81 22.43
N ARG A 71 3.19 16.95 22.43
CA ARG A 71 3.56 18.02 23.31
C ARG A 71 3.37 17.48 24.71
N GLN A 72 4.44 17.40 25.50
CA GLN A 72 4.29 17.25 26.93
C GLN A 72 3.40 18.40 27.41
N SER A 73 2.25 18.07 27.97
CA SER A 73 1.47 19.05 28.70
C SER A 73 2.33 19.55 29.89
N LYS A 74 2.03 20.72 30.41
CA LYS A 74 2.69 21.25 31.60
C LYS A 74 2.65 20.32 32.81
N ASN A 75 1.78 19.30 32.78
CA ASN A 75 1.60 18.31 33.84
C ASN A 75 2.27 16.96 33.54
N GLY A 76 3.06 16.86 32.44
CA GLY A 76 3.70 15.59 32.06
C GLY A 76 2.80 14.63 31.28
N ASP A 77 1.53 14.93 31.11
CA ASP A 77 0.63 14.15 30.27
C ASP A 77 0.94 14.39 28.79
N ILE A 78 1.02 13.33 28.03
CA ILE A 78 1.28 13.41 26.60
C ILE A 78 -0.09 13.42 25.89
N SER A 79 -0.54 14.61 25.51
CA SER A 79 -1.68 14.74 24.62
C SER A 79 -1.20 14.70 23.17
N LEU A 80 -1.59 13.67 22.43
CA LEU A 80 -1.44 13.70 20.98
C LEU A 80 -2.43 14.76 20.43
N PRO A 81 -1.99 15.63 19.50
CA PRO A 81 -2.93 16.52 18.83
C PRO A 81 -3.99 15.68 18.12
N ASN A 82 -5.22 16.17 18.08
CA ASN A 82 -6.25 15.55 17.26
C ASN A 82 -5.74 15.48 15.81
N PRO A 83 -5.65 14.30 15.19
CA PRO A 83 -5.17 14.15 13.82
C PRO A 83 -5.89 15.06 12.82
N ALA A 84 -7.19 15.32 13.03
CA ALA A 84 -7.96 16.20 12.16
C ALA A 84 -7.54 17.67 12.23
N ASP A 85 -6.91 18.10 13.32
CA ASP A 85 -6.45 19.49 13.51
C ASP A 85 -5.04 19.73 12.92
N LEU A 86 -4.40 18.71 12.40
CA LEU A 86 -3.11 18.84 11.73
C LEU A 86 -3.29 19.38 10.30
N PRO A 87 -2.34 20.20 9.81
CA PRO A 87 -2.36 20.67 8.42
C PRO A 87 -2.29 19.52 7.41
N THR A 88 -1.52 18.49 7.74
CA THR A 88 -1.37 17.26 6.96
C THR A 88 -1.48 16.07 7.90
N PRO A 89 -2.71 15.74 8.33
CA PRO A 89 -2.91 14.61 9.21
C PRO A 89 -2.52 13.32 8.50
N ARG A 90 -2.05 12.35 9.27
CA ARG A 90 -1.94 10.99 8.80
C ARG A 90 -3.34 10.52 8.37
N ALA A 91 -3.41 9.97 7.19
CA ALA A 91 -4.67 9.49 6.66
C ALA A 91 -4.99 8.10 7.18
N THR A 92 -5.38 8.04 8.42
CA THR A 92 -5.97 6.85 9.00
C THR A 92 -7.48 6.97 8.99
N VAL A 93 -8.14 5.87 8.75
CA VAL A 93 -9.55 5.71 9.06
C VAL A 93 -9.71 5.71 10.57
N LEU A 94 -10.84 6.16 11.02
CA LEU A 94 -11.31 6.09 12.38
C LEU A 94 -10.94 4.78 13.06
N GLY A 95 -10.08 4.88 14.05
CA GLY A 95 -9.93 3.82 15.03
C GLY A 95 -11.27 3.48 15.66
N LEU A 96 -11.40 2.25 16.10
CA LEU A 96 -12.56 1.69 16.78
C LEU A 96 -13.12 2.66 17.84
N GLY A 97 -14.39 3.04 17.71
CA GLY A 97 -15.07 3.91 18.65
C GLY A 97 -14.67 5.39 18.56
N GLY A 98 -13.86 5.78 17.58
CA GLY A 98 -13.52 7.19 17.33
C GLY A 98 -14.73 7.98 16.86
N LYS A 99 -14.77 9.23 17.28
CA LYS A 99 -15.79 10.16 16.78
C LYS A 99 -15.44 10.57 15.35
N PRO A 100 -16.43 10.85 14.48
CA PRO A 100 -16.19 11.29 13.11
C PRO A 100 -15.26 12.51 12.98
N ASP A 101 -15.17 13.33 14.01
CA ASP A 101 -14.35 14.53 14.09
C ASP A 101 -12.87 14.27 14.40
N THR A 102 -12.45 13.04 14.72
CA THR A 102 -11.08 12.72 15.14
C THR A 102 -10.21 12.09 14.06
N SER A 103 -10.75 11.70 12.91
CA SER A 103 -10.03 11.06 11.81
C SER A 103 -10.03 11.91 10.57
N TYR A 104 -8.93 11.88 9.82
CA TYR A 104 -8.86 12.58 8.54
C TYR A 104 -9.80 11.98 7.49
N LEU A 105 -9.81 10.66 7.34
CA LEU A 105 -10.78 9.98 6.49
C LEU A 105 -12.10 9.83 7.25
N VAL A 106 -13.17 10.36 6.67
CA VAL A 106 -14.50 10.26 7.23
C VAL A 106 -15.18 9.02 6.67
N GLN A 107 -15.74 8.21 7.55
CA GLN A 107 -16.62 7.11 7.16
C GLN A 107 -17.82 7.08 8.11
N LEU A 108 -19.00 7.33 7.57
CA LEU A 108 -20.24 7.28 8.36
C LEU A 108 -20.60 5.82 8.61
N GLN A 109 -20.51 5.43 9.89
CA GLN A 109 -20.94 4.13 10.42
C GLN A 109 -20.35 2.91 9.68
N ALA A 110 -19.15 2.53 10.05
CA ALA A 110 -18.76 1.14 9.93
C ALA A 110 -19.73 0.34 10.85
N THR A 111 -20.72 -0.28 10.26
CA THR A 111 -21.80 -0.94 11.02
C THR A 111 -21.34 -2.24 11.65
N GLY A 112 -20.07 -2.67 11.42
CA GLY A 112 -19.57 -3.92 11.99
C GLY A 112 -20.44 -5.13 11.61
N LYS A 113 -20.29 -6.22 12.29
CA LYS A 113 -20.92 -7.54 12.21
C LYS A 113 -22.20 -7.76 11.41
N ASN A 114 -22.99 -6.75 11.12
CA ASN A 114 -24.37 -6.90 10.65
C ASN A 114 -24.73 -5.90 9.56
N ALA A 115 -23.74 -5.43 8.74
CA ALA A 115 -24.13 -4.78 7.51
C ALA A 115 -24.96 -5.80 6.71
N PRO A 116 -26.25 -5.57 6.48
CA PRO A 116 -27.05 -6.51 5.71
C PRO A 116 -26.44 -6.60 4.31
N ALA A 117 -26.30 -7.83 3.80
CA ALA A 117 -25.93 -8.01 2.42
C ALA A 117 -26.98 -7.33 1.53
N GLU A 118 -26.52 -6.57 0.54
CA GLU A 118 -27.40 -6.03 -0.50
C GLU A 118 -28.01 -7.17 -1.34
N SER A 119 -28.99 -6.87 -2.16
CA SER A 119 -29.66 -7.86 -3.01
C SER A 119 -28.69 -8.54 -4.00
N ASN A 120 -27.56 -7.91 -4.34
CA ASN A 120 -26.47 -8.45 -5.15
C ASN A 120 -25.44 -9.27 -4.33
N GLY A 121 -25.62 -9.37 -3.01
CA GLY A 121 -24.73 -10.07 -2.10
C GLY A 121 -23.55 -9.25 -1.57
N ASN A 122 -23.37 -8.00 -2.01
CA ASN A 122 -22.33 -7.11 -1.49
C ASN A 122 -22.58 -6.77 -0.02
N ILE A 123 -21.50 -6.65 0.75
CA ILE A 123 -21.54 -6.12 2.12
C ILE A 123 -21.01 -4.69 2.09
N ARG A 124 -21.80 -3.73 2.59
CA ARG A 124 -21.46 -2.31 2.62
C ARG A 124 -21.19 -1.83 4.04
N GLY A 125 -20.60 -0.65 4.16
CA GLY A 125 -20.34 -0.03 5.46
C GLY A 125 -19.24 -0.72 6.27
N LEU A 126 -18.32 -1.41 5.60
CA LEU A 126 -17.11 -1.91 6.22
C LEU A 126 -16.12 -0.77 6.40
N GLN A 127 -15.41 -0.76 7.51
CA GLN A 127 -14.35 0.22 7.72
C GLN A 127 -13.26 0.03 6.66
N PHE A 128 -12.90 1.09 5.95
CA PHE A 128 -11.74 1.09 5.06
C PHE A 128 -10.45 1.07 5.90
N SER A 129 -9.89 -0.12 6.09
CA SER A 129 -8.78 -0.38 7.03
C SER A 129 -7.40 -0.06 6.45
N SER A 130 -7.32 0.89 5.53
CA SER A 130 -6.07 1.29 4.89
C SER A 130 -5.60 2.66 5.35
N THR A 131 -4.31 2.96 5.13
CA THR A 131 -3.69 4.22 5.54
C THR A 131 -2.68 4.69 4.50
N TYR A 132 -2.35 5.98 4.54
CA TYR A 132 -1.27 6.57 3.75
C TYR A 132 -0.64 7.75 4.50
N GLU A 133 0.58 8.12 4.10
CA GLU A 133 1.31 9.22 4.72
C GLU A 133 1.28 10.48 3.86
N ARG A 134 1.21 11.63 4.52
CA ARG A 134 1.28 12.96 3.90
C ARG A 134 2.56 13.67 4.37
N ILE A 135 3.68 13.08 3.98
CA ILE A 135 5.05 13.58 4.23
C ILE A 135 5.87 13.39 2.96
N GLY A 136 7.03 14.03 2.86
CA GLY A 136 7.95 13.79 1.75
C GLY A 136 8.24 12.30 1.58
N GLY A 137 8.03 11.78 0.37
CA GLY A 137 8.11 10.35 0.06
C GLY A 137 6.80 9.58 0.21
N GLY A 138 5.82 10.12 0.93
CA GLY A 138 4.49 9.54 1.08
C GLY A 138 4.48 8.12 1.63
N THR A 139 3.49 7.33 1.22
CA THR A 139 3.25 5.95 1.70
C THR A 139 4.39 4.98 1.36
N SER A 140 5.31 5.33 0.48
CA SER A 140 6.48 4.50 0.15
C SER A 140 7.37 4.18 1.35
N TRP A 141 7.28 4.93 2.43
CA TRP A 141 7.94 4.60 3.69
C TRP A 141 7.45 3.29 4.31
N HIS A 142 6.19 2.92 4.10
CA HIS A 142 5.57 1.69 4.58
C HIS A 142 5.84 0.47 3.69
N TRP A 143 6.44 0.66 2.53
CA TRP A 143 6.75 -0.42 1.62
C TRP A 143 7.87 -1.31 2.17
N LEU A 144 7.66 -2.63 2.17
CA LEU A 144 8.63 -3.62 2.65
C LEU A 144 9.74 -3.94 1.64
N GLY A 145 9.58 -3.55 0.39
CA GLY A 145 10.49 -3.87 -0.69
C GLY A 145 10.01 -4.97 -1.64
N THR A 146 8.83 -5.52 -1.43
CA THR A 146 8.23 -6.53 -2.31
C THR A 146 8.03 -5.99 -3.72
N SER A 147 8.69 -6.60 -4.71
CA SER A 147 8.80 -6.10 -6.10
C SER A 147 8.37 -7.16 -7.12
N LEU A 148 7.18 -7.72 -6.91
CA LEU A 148 6.60 -8.69 -7.83
C LEU A 148 6.08 -8.01 -9.10
N ARG A 149 6.26 -8.68 -10.26
CA ARG A 149 5.54 -8.33 -11.50
C ARG A 149 4.12 -8.88 -11.45
N GLU A 150 3.20 -8.16 -12.11
CA GLU A 150 1.86 -8.69 -12.38
C GLU A 150 1.94 -9.82 -13.40
N LEU A 151 0.92 -10.66 -13.43
CA LEU A 151 0.77 -11.71 -14.42
C LEU A 151 0.10 -11.16 -15.69
N GLU A 152 0.30 -11.84 -16.83
CA GLU A 152 -0.36 -11.43 -18.07
C GLU A 152 -1.89 -11.39 -17.89
N ASN A 153 -2.45 -12.41 -17.23
CA ASN A 153 -3.88 -12.51 -16.99
C ASN A 153 -4.43 -11.45 -16.01
N ASP A 154 -3.58 -10.88 -15.15
CA ASP A 154 -3.96 -9.73 -14.30
C ASP A 154 -4.36 -8.50 -15.12
N LEU A 155 -3.72 -8.32 -16.29
CA LEU A 155 -4.01 -7.21 -17.19
C LEU A 155 -5.21 -7.49 -18.13
N GLN A 156 -5.75 -8.71 -18.15
CA GLN A 156 -6.79 -9.16 -19.06
C GLN A 156 -8.00 -9.78 -18.34
N MET A 157 -8.33 -9.29 -17.16
CA MET A 157 -9.37 -9.84 -16.28
C MET A 157 -10.73 -9.98 -16.97
N LYS A 158 -11.14 -8.97 -17.72
CA LYS A 158 -12.41 -8.98 -18.44
C LYS A 158 -12.41 -10.00 -19.56
N THR A 159 -11.37 -10.01 -20.38
CA THR A 159 -11.24 -10.91 -21.54
C THR A 159 -11.10 -12.37 -21.09
N LYS A 160 -10.32 -12.66 -20.04
CA LYS A 160 -10.00 -14.03 -19.61
C LYS A 160 -11.07 -14.65 -18.71
N TYR A 161 -11.59 -13.85 -17.77
CA TYR A 161 -12.46 -14.37 -16.70
C TYR A 161 -13.87 -13.77 -16.70
N GLY A 162 -14.12 -12.76 -17.51
CA GLY A 162 -15.40 -12.05 -17.54
C GLY A 162 -15.60 -11.10 -16.34
N VAL A 163 -14.55 -10.84 -15.57
CA VAL A 163 -14.57 -10.06 -14.32
C VAL A 163 -13.86 -8.71 -14.53
N ALA A 164 -14.38 -7.66 -13.92
CA ALA A 164 -13.76 -6.33 -13.84
C ALA A 164 -13.44 -5.72 -15.23
N TYR A 165 -12.20 -5.24 -15.43
CA TYR A 165 -11.75 -4.53 -16.63
C TYR A 165 -10.42 -5.09 -17.13
N ASP A 166 -10.15 -4.94 -18.43
CA ASP A 166 -8.81 -5.11 -18.97
C ASP A 166 -8.02 -3.79 -18.82
N TRP A 167 -6.72 -3.93 -18.68
CA TRP A 167 -5.81 -2.79 -18.66
C TRP A 167 -5.56 -2.27 -20.07
N PRO A 168 -5.46 -0.96 -20.30
CA PRO A 168 -5.18 -0.38 -21.63
C PRO A 168 -3.68 -0.44 -21.98
N VAL A 169 -2.92 -1.33 -21.37
CA VAL A 169 -1.49 -1.57 -21.61
C VAL A 169 -1.26 -3.05 -21.84
N THR A 170 -0.30 -3.40 -22.69
CA THR A 170 0.03 -4.80 -22.97
C THR A 170 1.06 -5.34 -21.99
N TYR A 171 1.06 -6.66 -21.79
CA TYR A 171 2.06 -7.34 -20.96
C TYR A 171 3.49 -7.10 -21.47
N THR A 172 3.68 -7.16 -22.80
CA THR A 172 4.98 -6.89 -23.43
C THR A 172 5.48 -5.47 -23.15
N GLU A 173 4.62 -4.48 -23.17
CA GLU A 173 4.97 -3.11 -22.81
C GLU A 173 5.34 -3.03 -21.33
N MET A 174 4.54 -3.65 -20.47
CA MET A 174 4.81 -3.67 -19.02
C MET A 174 6.12 -4.36 -18.67
N GLN A 175 6.54 -5.39 -19.38
CA GLN A 175 7.85 -6.04 -19.15
C GLN A 175 9.02 -5.04 -19.24
N GLY A 176 9.01 -4.14 -20.22
CA GLY A 176 10.02 -3.08 -20.33
C GLY A 176 9.93 -2.04 -19.21
N LEU A 177 8.71 -1.67 -18.85
CA LEU A 177 8.47 -0.70 -17.77
C LEU A 177 8.84 -1.26 -16.39
N TRP A 178 8.58 -2.54 -16.13
CA TRP A 178 9.04 -3.20 -14.92
C TRP A 178 10.57 -3.28 -14.86
N ALA A 179 11.24 -3.59 -15.99
CA ALA A 179 12.70 -3.61 -16.02
C ALA A 179 13.32 -2.24 -15.69
N ASP A 180 12.73 -1.13 -16.18
CA ASP A 180 13.15 0.23 -15.81
C ASP A 180 12.96 0.49 -14.30
N ALA A 181 11.81 0.09 -13.74
CA ALA A 181 11.52 0.27 -12.33
C ALA A 181 12.42 -0.61 -11.44
N GLU A 182 12.66 -1.86 -11.84
CA GLU A 182 13.57 -2.78 -11.15
C GLU A 182 15.01 -2.23 -11.12
N ALA A 183 15.48 -1.66 -12.21
CA ALA A 183 16.78 -1.00 -12.28
C ALA A 183 16.85 0.25 -11.39
N ALA A 184 15.79 1.08 -11.39
CA ALA A 184 15.73 2.29 -10.58
C ALA A 184 15.67 1.99 -9.07
N ILE A 185 14.97 0.95 -8.68
CA ILE A 185 14.86 0.48 -7.29
C ILE A 185 16.13 -0.26 -6.86
N GLY A 186 16.76 -1.02 -7.75
CA GLY A 186 17.76 -2.02 -7.44
C GLY A 186 17.07 -3.27 -6.87
N VAL A 187 16.31 -3.99 -7.71
CA VAL A 187 15.61 -5.19 -7.26
C VAL A 187 16.57 -6.38 -7.20
N ALA A 188 16.59 -7.05 -6.06
CA ALA A 188 17.36 -8.25 -5.82
C ALA A 188 16.47 -9.49 -6.03
N ALA A 189 16.78 -10.31 -7.04
CA ALA A 189 16.06 -11.54 -7.34
C ALA A 189 16.86 -12.45 -8.30
N SER A 190 16.29 -13.61 -8.63
CA SER A 190 16.81 -14.55 -9.62
C SER A 190 15.69 -15.05 -10.52
N THR A 191 15.85 -14.95 -11.84
CA THR A 191 14.90 -15.52 -12.80
C THR A 191 14.75 -17.03 -12.62
N ILE A 192 15.83 -17.74 -12.33
CA ILE A 192 15.81 -19.19 -12.06
C ILE A 192 14.92 -19.51 -10.86
N GLN A 193 14.96 -18.71 -9.80
CA GLN A 193 14.08 -18.91 -8.63
C GLN A 193 12.62 -18.55 -8.91
N GLN A 194 12.35 -17.80 -9.98
CA GLN A 194 10.99 -17.45 -10.42
C GLN A 194 10.43 -18.41 -11.48
N GLU A 195 11.26 -19.29 -12.10
CA GLU A 195 10.80 -20.27 -13.10
C GLU A 195 9.58 -21.10 -12.65
N PRO A 196 9.46 -21.57 -11.40
CA PRO A 196 8.26 -22.30 -10.98
C PRO A 196 6.95 -21.51 -11.17
N LEU A 197 7.00 -20.18 -11.27
CA LEU A 197 5.83 -19.34 -11.48
C LEU A 197 5.38 -19.25 -12.97
N GLU A 198 6.07 -19.93 -13.88
CA GLU A 198 5.56 -20.12 -15.26
C GLU A 198 4.18 -20.82 -15.27
N VAL A 199 3.88 -21.63 -14.26
CA VAL A 199 2.58 -22.29 -14.10
C VAL A 199 1.42 -21.31 -13.93
N VAL A 200 1.70 -20.09 -13.46
CA VAL A 200 0.73 -18.98 -13.33
C VAL A 200 0.94 -17.91 -14.40
N GLY A 201 1.78 -18.16 -15.41
CA GLY A 201 2.00 -17.27 -16.52
C GLY A 201 3.03 -16.15 -16.29
N LEU A 202 3.87 -16.26 -15.25
CA LEU A 202 4.99 -15.33 -15.08
C LEU A 202 6.15 -15.75 -15.99
N VAL A 203 6.44 -14.91 -16.98
CA VAL A 203 7.54 -15.15 -17.93
C VAL A 203 8.43 -13.93 -18.01
N PHE A 204 9.74 -14.14 -18.00
CA PHE A 204 10.72 -13.08 -18.23
C PHE A 204 11.20 -13.09 -19.68
N PRO A 205 11.58 -11.93 -20.25
CA PRO A 205 12.24 -11.89 -21.55
C PRO A 205 13.51 -12.76 -21.57
N PRO A 206 13.88 -13.36 -22.73
CA PRO A 206 15.14 -14.06 -22.85
C PRO A 206 16.33 -13.19 -22.37
N ASP A 207 17.28 -13.81 -21.68
CA ASP A 207 18.48 -13.17 -21.13
C ASP A 207 18.23 -12.05 -20.11
N TYR A 208 17.00 -11.88 -19.63
CA TYR A 208 16.70 -10.91 -18.58
C TYR A 208 17.42 -11.28 -17.28
N GLN A 209 18.02 -10.28 -16.65
CA GLN A 209 18.65 -10.40 -15.34
C GLN A 209 18.20 -9.26 -14.43
N PHE A 210 17.91 -9.58 -13.18
CA PHE A 210 17.66 -8.58 -12.15
C PHE A 210 18.93 -7.79 -11.84
N PRO A 211 18.80 -6.54 -11.37
CA PRO A 211 19.95 -5.69 -11.02
C PRO A 211 20.92 -6.32 -10.02
N MET A 212 20.42 -7.17 -9.10
CA MET A 212 21.20 -7.86 -8.10
C MET A 212 20.72 -9.31 -7.91
N GLY A 213 21.61 -10.19 -7.45
CA GLY A 213 21.24 -11.54 -7.05
C GLY A 213 20.24 -11.55 -5.87
N PRO A 214 19.58 -12.70 -5.59
CA PRO A 214 18.51 -12.78 -4.61
C PRO A 214 19.00 -12.60 -3.18
N ILE A 215 18.12 -12.08 -2.31
CA ILE A 215 18.30 -12.11 -0.87
C ILE A 215 17.98 -13.53 -0.37
N PRO A 216 18.81 -14.13 0.52
CA PRO A 216 18.51 -15.44 1.09
C PRO A 216 17.18 -15.43 1.86
N MET A 217 16.43 -16.52 1.74
CA MET A 217 15.22 -16.77 2.52
C MET A 217 15.53 -16.85 4.02
N SER A 218 14.61 -16.34 4.85
CA SER A 218 14.68 -16.50 6.31
C SER A 218 14.52 -17.95 6.74
N ILE A 219 14.84 -18.26 8.00
CA ILE A 219 14.59 -19.60 8.56
C ILE A 219 13.09 -19.94 8.52
N VAL A 220 12.22 -18.96 8.76
CA VAL A 220 10.76 -19.14 8.66
C VAL A 220 10.38 -19.56 7.25
N ASP A 221 10.86 -18.85 6.22
CA ASP A 221 10.61 -19.17 4.82
C ASP A 221 11.04 -20.59 4.46
N GLN A 222 12.26 -20.99 4.86
CA GLN A 222 12.80 -22.32 4.60
C GLN A 222 11.98 -23.41 5.30
N THR A 223 11.55 -23.15 6.54
CA THR A 223 10.71 -24.08 7.30
C THR A 223 9.36 -24.28 6.64
N VAL A 224 8.71 -23.21 6.21
CA VAL A 224 7.44 -23.31 5.49
C VAL A 224 7.63 -23.99 4.13
N SER A 225 8.68 -23.62 3.38
CA SER A 225 9.00 -24.23 2.09
C SER A 225 9.17 -25.75 2.18
N THR A 226 9.89 -26.21 3.20
CA THR A 226 10.03 -27.66 3.45
C THR A 226 8.72 -28.28 3.91
N GLY A 227 7.98 -27.55 4.75
CA GLY A 227 6.75 -28.04 5.36
C GLY A 227 5.57 -28.20 4.42
N VAL A 228 5.53 -27.46 3.30
CA VAL A 228 4.43 -27.55 2.29
C VAL A 228 4.78 -28.47 1.12
N ALA A 229 5.96 -29.09 1.12
CA ALA A 229 6.40 -29.93 0.00
C ALA A 229 5.40 -31.07 -0.30
N GLY A 230 4.94 -31.13 -1.53
CA GLY A 230 3.96 -32.12 -2.01
C GLY A 230 2.50 -31.85 -1.63
N LEU A 231 2.22 -30.71 -1.00
CA LEU A 231 0.83 -30.29 -0.74
C LEU A 231 0.16 -29.81 -2.03
N GLN A 232 -1.07 -30.30 -2.26
CA GLN A 232 -1.98 -29.77 -3.27
C GLN A 232 -3.28 -29.30 -2.62
N VAL A 233 -3.86 -28.23 -3.16
CA VAL A 233 -5.11 -27.66 -2.67
C VAL A 233 -6.08 -27.41 -3.84
N ALA A 234 -7.37 -27.47 -3.56
CA ALA A 234 -8.39 -27.17 -4.55
C ALA A 234 -8.46 -25.66 -4.84
N GLY A 235 -8.69 -25.32 -6.08
CA GLY A 235 -8.93 -23.92 -6.49
C GLY A 235 -10.24 -23.36 -5.96
N MET A 236 -11.26 -24.22 -5.80
CA MET A 236 -12.58 -23.94 -5.25
C MET A 236 -12.95 -24.98 -4.21
N LEU A 237 -13.79 -24.63 -3.23
CA LEU A 237 -14.35 -25.58 -2.28
C LEU A 237 -15.53 -26.36 -2.89
N GLU A 238 -16.10 -25.87 -3.98
CA GLU A 238 -17.08 -26.55 -4.82
C GLU A 238 -16.38 -27.18 -6.05
N PRO A 239 -16.09 -28.50 -6.04
CA PRO A 239 -15.32 -29.15 -7.11
C PRO A 239 -15.98 -29.08 -8.50
N ASP A 240 -17.27 -28.91 -8.54
CA ASP A 240 -18.03 -28.79 -9.82
C ASP A 240 -17.71 -27.47 -10.56
N LEU A 241 -17.22 -26.45 -9.83
CA LEU A 241 -16.83 -25.15 -10.41
C LEU A 241 -15.39 -25.17 -10.95
N ASP A 242 -14.48 -25.76 -10.21
CA ASP A 242 -13.09 -25.98 -10.61
C ASP A 242 -12.54 -27.24 -9.92
N PRO A 243 -12.43 -28.37 -10.65
CA PRO A 243 -11.89 -29.59 -10.09
C PRO A 243 -10.35 -29.62 -10.01
N THR A 244 -9.69 -28.54 -10.44
CA THR A 244 -8.23 -28.48 -10.52
C THR A 244 -7.61 -28.45 -9.14
N MET A 245 -6.59 -29.28 -8.95
CA MET A 245 -5.71 -29.23 -7.78
C MET A 245 -4.45 -28.43 -8.12
N TYR A 246 -4.09 -27.51 -7.25
CA TYR A 246 -2.97 -26.60 -7.42
C TYR A 246 -1.84 -26.98 -6.44
N ASP A 247 -0.63 -27.08 -6.95
CA ASP A 247 0.55 -27.33 -6.12
C ASP A 247 0.81 -26.12 -5.21
N VAL A 248 1.11 -26.40 -3.94
CA VAL A 248 1.53 -25.38 -2.98
C VAL A 248 3.04 -25.43 -2.86
N PHE A 249 3.70 -24.37 -3.28
CA PHE A 249 5.15 -24.25 -3.16
C PHE A 249 5.56 -22.81 -2.85
N VAL A 250 6.70 -22.69 -2.18
CA VAL A 250 7.25 -21.38 -1.77
C VAL A 250 8.28 -20.92 -2.79
N THR A 251 8.16 -19.68 -3.21
CA THR A 251 9.15 -19.01 -4.06
C THR A 251 9.74 -17.79 -3.35
N PRO A 252 11.04 -17.52 -3.50
CA PRO A 252 11.62 -16.25 -3.05
C PRO A 252 10.93 -15.08 -3.75
N THR A 253 10.63 -14.04 -2.99
CA THR A 253 10.00 -12.82 -3.50
C THR A 253 11.07 -11.84 -3.97
N PRO A 254 11.00 -11.28 -5.19
CA PRO A 254 11.86 -10.17 -5.62
C PRO A 254 11.78 -8.98 -4.66
N GLN A 255 12.93 -8.38 -4.32
CA GLN A 255 13.02 -7.41 -3.23
C GLN A 255 13.72 -6.12 -3.66
N GLY A 256 13.11 -4.97 -3.40
CA GLY A 256 13.73 -3.66 -3.48
C GLY A 256 14.69 -3.38 -2.30
N ARG A 257 15.49 -4.38 -1.95
CA ARG A 257 16.50 -4.35 -0.88
C ARG A 257 17.80 -4.92 -1.42
N ASN A 258 18.91 -4.30 -1.07
CA ASN A 258 20.21 -4.67 -1.62
C ASN A 258 20.71 -6.01 -1.11
N SER A 259 21.03 -6.95 -1.99
CA SER A 259 21.78 -8.17 -1.68
C SER A 259 23.30 -7.96 -1.80
N GLU A 260 23.71 -6.94 -2.53
CA GLU A 260 25.08 -6.43 -2.69
C GLU A 260 25.04 -4.89 -2.70
N PRO A 261 26.16 -4.16 -2.60
CA PRO A 261 26.15 -2.70 -2.67
C PRO A 261 25.59 -2.21 -4.01
N TYR A 262 24.56 -1.35 -3.97
CA TYR A 262 23.92 -0.80 -5.17
C TYR A 262 23.47 0.64 -4.92
N GLN A 263 23.76 1.57 -5.85
CA GLN A 263 23.39 2.99 -5.73
C GLN A 263 23.78 3.58 -4.36
N GLU A 264 25.03 3.37 -3.91
CA GLU A 264 25.58 3.83 -2.64
C GLU A 264 24.87 3.28 -1.39
N ARG A 265 23.89 2.41 -1.55
CA ARG A 265 23.16 1.77 -0.45
C ARG A 265 23.86 0.48 0.01
N ARG A 266 23.78 0.22 1.30
CA ARG A 266 24.38 -0.95 1.94
C ARG A 266 23.62 -2.24 1.66
N VAL A 267 24.27 -3.36 1.91
CA VAL A 267 23.67 -4.71 1.87
C VAL A 267 22.68 -4.88 3.02
N CYS A 268 21.58 -5.59 2.77
CA CYS A 268 20.60 -5.94 3.79
C CYS A 268 21.22 -6.78 4.90
N ALA A 269 21.12 -6.32 6.13
CA ALA A 269 21.65 -7.01 7.32
C ALA A 269 20.65 -7.98 7.97
N GLY A 270 19.46 -8.16 7.38
CA GLY A 270 18.44 -9.08 7.92
C GLY A 270 17.94 -8.70 9.32
N ASN A 271 17.86 -7.42 9.62
CA ASN A 271 17.46 -6.92 10.95
C ASN A 271 15.95 -6.78 11.16
N THR A 272 15.15 -7.22 10.20
CA THR A 272 13.67 -7.16 10.18
C THR A 272 13.04 -5.77 10.32
N ASN A 273 13.82 -4.71 10.43
CA ASN A 273 13.32 -3.34 10.56
C ASN A 273 13.25 -2.65 9.18
N CYS A 274 12.33 -3.11 8.31
CA CYS A 274 12.12 -2.56 6.97
C CYS A 274 11.17 -1.36 7.00
N ILE A 275 10.23 -1.34 7.91
CA ILE A 275 9.28 -0.27 8.16
C ILE A 275 9.33 0.12 9.64
N PRO A 276 9.18 1.38 9.94
CA PRO A 276 8.92 2.54 9.09
C PRO A 276 10.14 3.03 8.32
N ILE A 277 11.34 2.60 8.69
CA ILE A 277 12.59 3.01 8.05
C ILE A 277 13.62 1.89 8.16
N CYS A 278 14.29 1.58 7.06
CA CYS A 278 15.49 0.75 7.10
C CYS A 278 16.66 1.57 7.66
N PRO A 279 17.21 1.22 8.84
CA PRO A 279 18.21 2.07 9.50
C PRO A 279 19.51 2.22 8.72
N ILE A 280 19.82 1.27 7.85
CA ILE A 280 21.05 1.27 7.04
C ILE A 280 20.82 1.56 5.56
N GLN A 281 19.59 1.90 5.18
CA GLN A 281 19.16 2.15 3.79
C GLN A 281 19.47 1.01 2.81
N ALA A 282 19.47 -0.22 3.25
CA ALA A 282 19.53 -1.36 2.34
C ALA A 282 18.26 -1.47 1.49
N LYS A 283 17.10 -1.14 2.08
CA LYS A 283 15.83 -1.01 1.35
C LYS A 283 15.81 0.31 0.59
N TRP A 284 15.37 0.27 -0.67
CA TRP A 284 15.04 1.48 -1.42
C TRP A 284 13.93 2.24 -0.69
N ASP A 285 14.07 3.53 -0.65
CA ASP A 285 13.04 4.46 -0.16
C ASP A 285 12.97 5.69 -1.09
N PRO A 286 11.90 6.48 -1.00
CA PRO A 286 11.65 7.56 -1.97
C PRO A 286 12.69 8.68 -1.94
N THR A 287 13.53 8.77 -0.92
CA THR A 287 14.62 9.78 -0.88
C THR A 287 15.70 9.48 -1.93
N VAL A 288 15.86 8.22 -2.34
CA VAL A 288 16.81 7.82 -3.39
C VAL A 288 16.46 8.50 -4.71
N THR A 289 15.24 8.29 -5.20
CA THR A 289 14.80 8.88 -6.47
C THR A 289 14.62 10.40 -6.38
N LEU A 290 14.18 10.91 -5.22
CA LEU A 290 14.10 12.36 -5.00
C LEU A 290 15.48 13.01 -5.05
N GLY A 291 16.49 12.40 -4.40
CA GLY A 291 17.88 12.87 -4.46
C GLY A 291 18.37 12.92 -5.91
N GLN A 292 18.19 11.84 -6.68
CA GLN A 292 18.52 11.79 -8.09
C GLN A 292 17.83 12.89 -8.92
N ALA A 293 16.55 13.19 -8.60
CA ALA A 293 15.84 14.27 -9.27
C ALA A 293 16.45 15.65 -8.96
N LEU A 294 16.74 15.92 -7.69
CA LEU A 294 17.33 17.18 -7.23
C LEU A 294 18.76 17.38 -7.77
N ASP A 295 19.56 16.32 -7.86
CA ASP A 295 20.93 16.34 -8.38
C ASP A 295 21.02 16.75 -9.86
N THR A 296 19.91 16.67 -10.60
CA THR A 296 19.84 17.20 -11.98
C THR A 296 19.97 18.73 -12.04
N GLY A 297 19.73 19.44 -10.92
CA GLY A 297 19.69 20.90 -10.86
C GLY A 297 18.46 21.54 -11.52
N ASN A 298 17.56 20.75 -12.10
CA ASN A 298 16.36 21.19 -12.83
C ASN A 298 15.06 21.00 -12.04
N VAL A 299 15.12 20.31 -10.91
CA VAL A 299 13.98 19.98 -10.06
C VAL A 299 14.07 20.73 -8.73
N THR A 300 12.97 21.32 -8.29
CA THR A 300 12.81 21.92 -6.97
C THR A 300 11.60 21.33 -6.25
N VAL A 301 11.68 21.24 -4.91
CA VAL A 301 10.56 20.79 -4.06
C VAL A 301 10.14 21.92 -3.14
N SER A 302 8.84 22.19 -3.10
CA SER A 302 8.22 23.05 -2.10
C SER A 302 7.45 22.19 -1.11
N TYR A 303 8.02 21.98 0.07
CA TYR A 303 7.37 21.26 1.16
C TYR A 303 6.32 22.13 1.85
N GLN A 304 5.45 21.48 2.64
CA GLN A 304 4.35 22.15 3.35
C GLN A 304 3.45 22.95 2.40
N SER A 305 3.31 22.47 1.17
CA SER A 305 2.65 23.12 0.06
C SER A 305 1.49 22.26 -0.42
N VAL A 306 0.30 22.54 0.10
CA VAL A 306 -0.92 21.75 -0.16
C VAL A 306 -1.67 22.36 -1.33
N ALA A 307 -1.77 21.66 -2.47
CA ALA A 307 -2.62 22.07 -3.58
C ALA A 307 -4.09 22.07 -3.16
N VAL A 308 -4.80 23.15 -3.47
CA VAL A 308 -6.19 23.37 -3.01
C VAL A 308 -7.17 23.61 -4.13
N ASP A 309 -6.70 24.08 -5.28
CA ASP A 309 -7.53 24.28 -6.46
C ASP A 309 -6.72 24.14 -7.74
N ILE A 310 -7.32 23.56 -8.76
CA ILE A 310 -6.81 23.50 -10.12
C ILE A 310 -7.80 24.22 -11.00
N SER A 311 -7.39 25.37 -11.52
CA SER A 311 -8.21 26.18 -12.40
C SER A 311 -8.12 25.65 -13.83
N VAL A 312 -9.29 25.42 -14.45
CA VAL A 312 -9.40 24.93 -15.83
C VAL A 312 -10.19 25.93 -16.66
N GLU A 313 -9.63 26.37 -17.79
CA GLU A 313 -10.31 27.17 -18.79
C GLU A 313 -10.40 26.39 -20.11
N GLY A 314 -11.60 26.14 -20.57
CA GLY A 314 -11.83 25.24 -21.71
C GLY A 314 -11.43 23.81 -21.35
N GLN A 315 -10.40 23.29 -22.00
CA GLN A 315 -9.83 21.94 -21.72
C GLN A 315 -8.40 22.03 -21.22
N SER A 316 -8.00 23.13 -20.60
CA SER A 316 -6.61 23.29 -20.15
C SER A 316 -6.54 23.79 -18.73
N VAL A 317 -5.67 23.16 -17.92
CA VAL A 317 -5.25 23.74 -16.64
C VAL A 317 -4.48 25.02 -16.94
N THR A 318 -4.88 26.09 -16.27
CA THR A 318 -4.22 27.39 -16.38
C THR A 318 -3.36 27.72 -15.16
N GLN A 319 -3.74 27.23 -13.97
CA GLN A 319 -3.09 27.55 -12.71
C GLN A 319 -3.37 26.48 -11.65
N ILE A 320 -2.45 26.32 -10.72
CA ILE A 320 -2.67 25.59 -9.45
C ILE A 320 -2.52 26.59 -8.31
N ASP A 321 -3.55 26.64 -7.44
CA ASP A 321 -3.49 27.34 -6.17
C ASP A 321 -3.12 26.37 -5.06
N TYR A 322 -2.24 26.79 -4.16
CA TYR A 322 -1.77 25.99 -3.04
C TYR A 322 -1.59 26.81 -1.77
N LEU A 323 -1.75 26.16 -0.63
CA LEU A 323 -1.49 26.74 0.69
C LEU A 323 -0.09 26.32 1.15
N VAL A 324 0.75 27.31 1.42
CA VAL A 324 1.99 27.09 2.18
C VAL A 324 1.67 27.26 3.66
N TRP A 325 1.93 26.22 4.44
CA TRP A 325 1.67 26.28 5.86
C TRP A 325 2.97 26.21 6.68
N SER A 326 2.98 26.86 7.81
CA SER A 326 4.06 26.80 8.78
C SER A 326 3.52 26.98 10.20
N ARG A 327 4.38 26.88 11.19
CA ARG A 327 4.04 27.24 12.56
C ARG A 327 4.88 28.41 13.00
N ASP A 328 4.25 29.39 13.62
CA ASP A 328 4.95 30.54 14.20
C ASP A 328 5.76 30.13 15.46
N ALA A 329 6.47 31.08 16.05
CA ALA A 329 7.28 30.89 17.27
C ALA A 329 6.46 30.38 18.48
N ASN A 330 5.15 30.58 18.48
CA ASN A 330 4.22 30.11 19.52
C ASN A 330 3.62 28.75 19.17
N GLY A 331 3.94 28.22 17.98
CA GLY A 331 3.40 26.98 17.44
C GLY A 331 2.01 27.08 16.83
N ALA A 332 1.49 28.30 16.63
CA ALA A 332 0.24 28.51 15.93
C ALA A 332 0.41 28.27 14.43
N LEU A 333 -0.60 27.65 13.80
CA LEU A 333 -0.61 27.38 12.38
C LEU A 333 -0.76 28.70 11.61
N THR A 334 0.15 28.95 10.68
CA THR A 334 0.07 30.02 9.70
C THR A 334 -0.08 29.46 8.31
N LYS A 335 -0.79 30.13 7.43
CA LYS A 335 -0.98 29.71 6.05
C LYS A 335 -1.03 30.89 5.10
N GLU A 336 -0.40 30.71 3.94
CA GLU A 336 -0.35 31.71 2.86
C GLU A 336 -0.83 31.02 1.56
N THR A 337 -1.71 31.67 0.83
CA THR A 337 -2.13 31.18 -0.49
C THR A 337 -1.14 31.65 -1.55
N LYS A 338 -0.70 30.73 -2.39
CA LYS A 338 0.16 30.98 -3.55
C LYS A 338 -0.42 30.31 -4.78
N SER A 339 0.04 30.76 -5.94
CA SER A 339 -0.34 30.21 -7.23
C SER A 339 0.91 29.90 -8.06
N VAL A 340 0.78 28.91 -8.95
CA VAL A 340 1.85 28.53 -9.88
C VAL A 340 1.29 28.16 -11.24
N THR A 341 2.03 28.50 -12.30
CA THR A 341 1.72 28.16 -13.68
C THR A 341 2.79 27.28 -14.30
N ALA A 342 2.39 26.37 -15.18
CA ALA A 342 3.28 25.50 -15.94
C ALA A 342 2.71 25.21 -17.32
N LYS A 343 3.53 24.64 -18.22
CA LYS A 343 3.06 24.13 -19.51
C LYS A 343 2.18 22.90 -19.31
N LEU A 344 2.66 21.95 -18.46
CA LEU A 344 2.00 20.68 -18.15
C LEU A 344 1.94 20.46 -16.64
N TYR A 345 0.98 19.66 -16.22
CA TYR A 345 0.69 19.39 -14.80
C TYR A 345 0.56 17.90 -14.52
N VAL A 346 0.98 17.49 -13.33
CA VAL A 346 0.93 16.09 -12.89
C VAL A 346 0.36 16.01 -11.47
N LEU A 347 -0.68 15.22 -11.28
CA LEU A 347 -1.21 14.84 -9.98
C LEU A 347 -0.61 13.49 -9.57
N ALA A 348 0.18 13.48 -8.51
CA ALA A 348 0.85 12.32 -7.95
C ALA A 348 0.64 12.22 -6.41
N ALA A 349 -0.48 12.77 -5.92
CA ALA A 349 -0.73 13.02 -4.50
C ALA A 349 -1.37 11.83 -3.75
N HIS A 350 -1.30 10.60 -4.26
CA HIS A 350 -2.00 9.42 -3.77
C HIS A 350 -3.43 9.25 -4.33
N ALA A 351 -3.92 8.02 -4.41
CA ALA A 351 -5.23 7.72 -5.00
C ALA A 351 -6.39 8.54 -4.37
N ILE A 352 -6.44 8.63 -3.04
CA ILE A 352 -7.49 9.38 -2.34
C ILE A 352 -7.33 10.89 -2.50
N GLU A 353 -6.12 11.42 -2.37
CA GLU A 353 -5.88 12.87 -2.46
C GLU A 353 -6.02 13.38 -3.89
N ASN A 354 -5.64 12.59 -4.92
CA ASN A 354 -5.93 12.92 -6.31
C ASN A 354 -7.44 13.07 -6.53
N ALA A 355 -8.24 12.10 -6.09
CA ALA A 355 -9.70 12.16 -6.20
C ALA A 355 -10.28 13.37 -5.44
N LYS A 356 -9.83 13.60 -4.20
CA LYS A 356 -10.24 14.77 -3.40
C LYS A 356 -9.95 16.06 -4.15
N LEU A 357 -8.73 16.23 -4.65
CA LEU A 357 -8.32 17.46 -5.34
C LEU A 357 -9.12 17.67 -6.62
N LEU A 358 -9.31 16.62 -7.43
CA LEU A 358 -10.13 16.70 -8.64
C LEU A 358 -11.58 17.12 -8.33
N LEU A 359 -12.19 16.54 -7.30
CA LEU A 359 -13.57 16.84 -6.92
C LEU A 359 -13.75 18.24 -6.33
N MET A 360 -12.73 18.80 -5.66
CA MET A 360 -12.85 20.13 -5.04
C MET A 360 -12.33 21.26 -5.92
N SER A 361 -11.71 20.99 -7.06
CA SER A 361 -11.11 21.98 -7.95
C SER A 361 -12.12 22.76 -8.80
N ASN A 362 -11.60 23.78 -9.49
CA ASN A 362 -12.37 24.69 -10.35
C ASN A 362 -13.55 25.32 -9.59
N GLY A 363 -13.27 25.92 -8.44
CA GLY A 363 -14.28 26.53 -7.58
C GLY A 363 -15.29 25.51 -7.03
N ARG A 364 -14.89 24.28 -6.76
CA ARG A 364 -15.72 23.15 -6.28
C ARG A 364 -16.73 22.61 -7.29
N GLN A 365 -16.52 22.86 -8.57
CA GLN A 365 -17.32 22.26 -9.64
C GLN A 365 -16.82 20.85 -9.99
N GLY A 366 -15.56 20.55 -9.62
CA GLY A 366 -14.85 19.34 -10.01
C GLY A 366 -14.31 19.41 -11.43
N ILE A 367 -13.24 18.66 -11.70
CA ILE A 367 -12.60 18.56 -13.00
C ILE A 367 -12.33 17.08 -13.36
N CYS A 368 -12.09 16.80 -14.64
CA CYS A 368 -11.76 15.46 -15.15
C CYS A 368 -12.81 14.39 -14.84
N ASN A 369 -14.08 14.76 -14.72
CA ASN A 369 -15.15 13.89 -14.25
C ASN A 369 -16.34 13.78 -15.22
N SER A 370 -16.13 13.98 -16.53
CA SER A 370 -17.17 13.79 -17.55
C SER A 370 -17.70 12.34 -17.54
N SER A 371 -16.85 11.37 -17.27
CA SER A 371 -17.19 9.96 -17.10
C SER A 371 -17.90 9.63 -15.78
N GLN A 372 -17.93 10.54 -14.81
CA GLN A 372 -18.40 10.31 -13.43
C GLN A 372 -17.61 9.22 -12.67
N GLN A 373 -16.38 8.94 -13.10
CA GLN A 373 -15.54 7.89 -12.49
C GLN A 373 -14.54 8.40 -11.45
N VAL A 374 -14.36 9.73 -11.31
CA VAL A 374 -13.49 10.28 -10.28
C VAL A 374 -13.97 9.90 -8.89
N GLY A 375 -13.08 9.32 -8.11
CA GLY A 375 -13.34 8.84 -6.75
C GLY A 375 -13.98 7.45 -6.66
N ARG A 376 -14.52 6.88 -7.74
CA ARG A 376 -15.13 5.56 -7.77
C ARG A 376 -14.09 4.44 -7.86
N ASN A 377 -14.54 3.19 -7.72
CA ASN A 377 -13.71 2.00 -7.85
C ASN A 377 -12.56 1.95 -6.84
N LEU A 378 -12.75 2.52 -5.65
CA LEU A 378 -11.76 2.44 -4.58
C LEU A 378 -11.49 0.99 -4.20
N MET A 379 -10.25 0.57 -4.33
CA MET A 379 -9.76 -0.76 -3.99
C MET A 379 -8.58 -0.68 -3.02
N ASP A 380 -8.36 -1.77 -2.31
CA ASP A 380 -7.11 -2.13 -1.64
C ASP A 380 -6.85 -3.62 -1.90
N HIS A 381 -5.65 -4.10 -1.69
CA HIS A 381 -5.49 -5.52 -1.43
C HIS A 381 -6.00 -5.78 -0.01
N VAL A 382 -7.19 -6.38 0.07
CA VAL A 382 -7.67 -6.82 1.38
C VAL A 382 -6.87 -8.03 1.84
N LEU A 383 -6.57 -8.08 3.14
CA LEU A 383 -5.74 -9.13 3.73
C LEU A 383 -6.54 -10.03 4.64
N TYR A 384 -6.28 -11.33 4.56
CA TYR A 384 -6.58 -12.30 5.60
C TYR A 384 -5.28 -12.70 6.29
N LEU A 385 -5.23 -12.57 7.60
CA LEU A 385 -4.05 -12.93 8.38
C LEU A 385 -4.31 -14.22 9.15
N SER A 386 -3.46 -15.19 8.96
CA SER A 386 -3.53 -16.50 9.60
C SER A 386 -2.26 -16.80 10.34
N TRP A 387 -2.37 -17.37 11.55
CA TRP A 387 -1.26 -17.61 12.46
C TRP A 387 -1.17 -19.05 12.91
N ALA A 388 0.05 -19.55 13.05
CA ALA A 388 0.32 -20.88 13.57
C ALA A 388 1.62 -20.95 14.39
N LEU A 389 1.72 -22.02 15.17
CA LEU A 389 2.93 -22.44 15.85
C LEU A 389 3.45 -23.74 15.23
N ILE A 390 4.73 -23.80 14.87
CA ILE A 390 5.37 -25.06 14.50
C ILE A 390 5.41 -26.02 15.71
N LYS A 391 5.63 -27.31 15.44
CA LYS A 391 5.69 -28.35 16.49
C LYS A 391 6.75 -28.03 17.53
N GLN A 392 6.50 -28.41 18.77
CA GLN A 392 7.48 -28.28 19.86
C GLN A 392 8.74 -29.13 19.64
N SER A 393 8.62 -30.23 18.88
CA SER A 393 9.73 -31.11 18.49
C SER A 393 10.64 -30.52 17.43
N ASP A 394 10.17 -29.51 16.69
CA ASP A 394 10.94 -28.89 15.61
C ASP A 394 11.89 -27.81 16.18
N GLU A 395 12.94 -27.51 15.44
CA GLU A 395 13.83 -26.42 15.82
C GLU A 395 13.09 -25.07 15.81
N PRO A 396 13.37 -24.16 16.76
CA PRO A 396 12.79 -22.83 16.78
C PRO A 396 13.10 -22.04 15.51
N ILE A 397 12.09 -21.36 14.97
CA ILE A 397 12.22 -20.58 13.74
C ILE A 397 12.60 -19.11 13.96
N TRP A 398 12.53 -18.66 15.21
CA TRP A 398 13.02 -17.34 15.61
C TRP A 398 12.52 -16.20 14.72
N GLY A 399 11.26 -15.91 14.76
CA GLY A 399 10.70 -14.69 14.17
C GLY A 399 11.56 -13.46 14.51
N TYR A 400 11.54 -12.45 13.69
CA TYR A 400 12.42 -11.27 13.72
C TYR A 400 13.91 -11.55 13.41
N ARG A 401 14.22 -12.70 12.90
CA ARG A 401 15.58 -13.01 12.41
C ARG A 401 15.56 -13.24 10.92
N GLY A 402 16.45 -12.58 10.23
CA GLY A 402 16.47 -12.53 8.78
C GLY A 402 15.60 -11.40 8.20
N PRO A 403 15.62 -11.22 6.89
CA PRO A 403 14.84 -10.20 6.22
C PRO A 403 13.34 -10.53 6.25
N LEU A 404 12.49 -9.48 6.31
CA LEU A 404 11.03 -9.63 6.29
C LEU A 404 10.52 -9.95 4.88
N ALA A 405 9.42 -10.72 4.79
CA ALA A 405 8.64 -10.93 3.56
C ALA A 405 9.51 -11.32 2.35
N THR A 406 10.44 -12.27 2.55
CA THR A 406 11.38 -12.70 1.51
C THR A 406 10.88 -13.87 0.68
N SER A 407 9.72 -14.41 0.98
CA SER A 407 9.11 -15.47 0.20
C SER A 407 7.58 -15.45 0.27
N GLY A 408 6.96 -16.18 -0.63
CA GLY A 408 5.52 -16.34 -0.68
C GLY A 408 5.12 -17.63 -1.41
N ILE A 409 3.84 -17.97 -1.27
CA ILE A 409 3.16 -18.99 -2.08
C ILE A 409 2.40 -18.22 -3.15
N GLU A 410 2.88 -18.32 -4.38
CA GLU A 410 2.39 -17.53 -5.52
C GLU A 410 1.57 -18.38 -6.52
N SER A 411 1.50 -19.70 -6.30
CA SER A 411 0.82 -20.65 -7.20
C SER A 411 -0.70 -20.48 -7.28
N LEU A 412 -1.29 -19.72 -6.37
CA LEU A 412 -2.72 -19.42 -6.34
C LEU A 412 -3.06 -17.99 -6.86
N ARG A 413 -2.09 -17.33 -7.50
CA ARG A 413 -2.31 -16.04 -8.15
C ARG A 413 -3.13 -16.15 -9.43
N ASP A 414 -3.10 -17.32 -10.11
CA ASP A 414 -3.86 -17.54 -11.33
C ASP A 414 -4.41 -18.95 -11.43
N GLY A 415 -5.56 -19.07 -12.13
CA GLY A 415 -6.25 -20.34 -12.37
C GLY A 415 -7.68 -20.15 -12.84
N ALA A 416 -8.33 -21.26 -13.23
CA ALA A 416 -9.71 -21.25 -13.72
C ALA A 416 -10.71 -20.70 -12.67
N PHE A 417 -10.37 -20.82 -11.39
CA PHE A 417 -11.16 -20.32 -10.26
C PHE A 417 -11.39 -18.80 -10.29
N ARG A 418 -10.56 -18.02 -11.01
CA ARG A 418 -10.72 -16.55 -11.11
C ARG A 418 -12.02 -16.10 -11.79
N LYS A 419 -12.76 -17.00 -12.39
CA LYS A 419 -14.14 -16.75 -12.86
C LYS A 419 -15.15 -16.65 -11.71
N TYR A 420 -14.82 -17.21 -10.55
CA TYR A 420 -15.75 -17.42 -9.46
C TYR A 420 -15.34 -16.76 -8.16
N ARG A 421 -14.06 -16.52 -7.95
CA ARG A 421 -13.49 -15.89 -6.76
C ARG A 421 -12.23 -15.08 -7.07
N SER A 422 -11.90 -14.17 -6.17
CA SER A 422 -10.61 -13.49 -6.21
C SER A 422 -9.44 -14.47 -6.08
N SER A 423 -8.39 -14.21 -6.81
CA SER A 423 -7.11 -14.85 -6.60
C SER A 423 -6.36 -14.22 -5.43
N PHE A 424 -5.30 -14.87 -5.00
CA PHE A 424 -4.47 -14.36 -3.91
C PHE A 424 -3.04 -14.87 -3.98
N ARG A 425 -2.15 -14.08 -3.42
CA ARG A 425 -0.83 -14.52 -3.00
C ARG A 425 -0.78 -14.71 -1.49
N MET A 426 0.14 -15.55 -1.01
CA MET A 426 0.31 -15.78 0.43
C MET A 426 1.73 -15.41 0.82
N GLU A 427 1.90 -14.33 1.56
CA GLU A 427 3.18 -13.87 2.07
C GLU A 427 3.53 -14.59 3.37
N ILE A 428 4.75 -15.13 3.45
CA ILE A 428 5.25 -15.75 4.68
C ILE A 428 5.83 -14.65 5.57
N GLY A 429 5.20 -14.44 6.72
CA GLY A 429 5.58 -13.44 7.69
C GLY A 429 6.50 -14.00 8.77
N ASN A 430 7.65 -13.38 8.95
CA ASN A 430 8.60 -13.69 10.02
C ASN A 430 8.63 -12.62 11.12
N GLU A 431 7.54 -11.87 11.27
CA GLU A 431 7.32 -10.89 12.35
C GLU A 431 6.88 -11.54 13.66
N GLY A 432 7.47 -12.57 14.11
CA GLY A 432 7.04 -13.48 15.19
C GLY A 432 6.24 -12.90 16.37
N TRP A 433 6.27 -11.59 16.61
CA TRP A 433 5.58 -10.94 17.72
C TRP A 433 4.16 -10.45 17.40
N ASN A 434 3.76 -10.41 16.14
CA ASN A 434 2.41 -9.98 15.73
C ASN A 434 1.30 -10.93 16.18
N PHE A 435 1.68 -12.05 16.72
CA PHE A 435 0.77 -13.08 17.18
C PHE A 435 0.00 -12.69 18.44
N SER A 436 0.59 -11.88 19.29
CA SER A 436 0.10 -11.66 20.63
C SER A 436 -0.22 -10.21 20.94
N SER A 437 0.59 -9.31 20.52
CA SER A 437 0.36 -7.86 20.63
C SER A 437 1.37 -7.13 19.75
N SER A 438 1.25 -5.82 19.67
CA SER A 438 1.99 -5.00 18.72
C SER A 438 3.50 -4.95 18.92
N ASP A 439 4.04 -5.41 20.06
CA ASP A 439 5.49 -5.39 20.33
C ASP A 439 5.93 -6.43 21.38
N PRO A 440 7.24 -6.79 21.38
CA PRO A 440 7.78 -7.78 22.30
C PRO A 440 7.66 -7.42 23.78
N TYR A 441 7.78 -6.16 24.10
CA TYR A 441 7.72 -5.69 25.48
C TYR A 441 6.32 -5.86 26.04
N ASN A 442 5.30 -5.33 25.37
CA ASN A 442 3.91 -5.45 25.81
C ASN A 442 3.47 -6.90 25.86
N THR A 443 3.85 -7.72 24.88
CA THR A 443 3.60 -9.17 24.90
C THR A 443 4.16 -9.83 26.17
N THR A 444 5.42 -9.55 26.51
CA THR A 444 6.03 -10.10 27.73
C THR A 444 5.33 -9.59 28.98
N MET A 445 4.98 -8.30 29.02
CA MET A 445 4.25 -7.72 30.15
C MET A 445 2.86 -8.32 30.31
N ASP A 446 2.17 -8.63 29.23
CA ASP A 446 0.88 -9.32 29.27
C ASP A 446 0.97 -10.71 29.96
N TYR A 447 2.01 -11.47 29.67
CA TYR A 447 2.26 -12.72 30.38
C TYR A 447 2.58 -12.51 31.86
N ILE A 448 3.43 -11.54 32.18
CA ILE A 448 3.80 -11.22 33.57
C ILE A 448 2.58 -10.76 34.37
N GLN A 449 1.75 -9.92 33.79
CA GLN A 449 0.60 -9.31 34.46
C GLN A 449 -0.66 -10.18 34.41
N GLY A 450 -0.70 -11.18 33.53
CA GLY A 450 -1.91 -11.95 33.26
C GLY A 450 -3.00 -11.09 32.64
N THR A 451 -2.62 -10.09 31.85
CA THR A 451 -3.55 -9.22 31.14
C THR A 451 -3.89 -9.80 29.78
N ASN A 452 -3.79 -9.12 28.78
CA ASN A 452 -4.47 -9.28 27.53
C ASN A 452 -3.77 -10.26 26.56
N ASN A 453 -3.86 -11.54 26.70
CA ASN A 453 -3.48 -12.46 25.63
C ASN A 453 -4.33 -13.70 25.60
N ALA A 454 -5.57 -13.54 25.16
CA ALA A 454 -6.57 -14.60 25.17
C ALA A 454 -6.17 -15.83 24.34
N LEU A 455 -5.31 -15.68 23.33
CA LEU A 455 -4.90 -16.79 22.45
C LEU A 455 -3.87 -17.72 23.08
N LEU A 456 -2.81 -17.16 23.65
CA LEU A 456 -1.68 -17.92 24.18
C LEU A 456 -1.71 -18.07 25.71
N ASN A 457 -2.53 -17.24 26.37
CA ASN A 457 -2.75 -17.27 27.81
C ASN A 457 -4.24 -17.10 28.14
N PRO A 458 -5.10 -18.04 27.68
CA PRO A 458 -6.56 -17.91 27.83
C PRO A 458 -7.00 -17.81 29.29
N ASP A 459 -6.27 -18.46 30.19
CA ASP A 459 -6.56 -18.44 31.64
C ASP A 459 -6.05 -17.16 32.31
N LYS A 460 -5.41 -16.25 31.57
CA LYS A 460 -4.81 -15.01 32.11
C LYS A 460 -3.93 -15.24 33.33
N LYS A 461 -3.13 -16.29 33.30
CA LYS A 461 -2.18 -16.60 34.36
C LYS A 461 -1.08 -15.54 34.40
N ARG A 462 -0.68 -15.17 35.60
CA ARG A 462 0.54 -14.40 35.84
C ARG A 462 1.73 -15.34 35.83
N LEU A 463 2.63 -15.15 34.87
CA LEU A 463 3.79 -15.99 34.74
C LEU A 463 5.03 -15.28 35.31
N GLY A 464 5.92 -16.06 35.89
CA GLY A 464 7.20 -15.57 36.41
C GLY A 464 8.27 -16.64 36.42
N GLY A 465 9.53 -16.24 36.62
CA GLY A 465 10.66 -17.15 36.73
C GLY A 465 10.81 -18.08 35.53
N LEU A 466 11.08 -19.36 35.82
CA LEU A 466 11.33 -20.38 34.79
C LEU A 466 10.10 -20.64 33.90
N GLU A 467 8.89 -20.61 34.48
CA GLU A 467 7.65 -20.81 33.72
C GLU A 467 7.46 -19.74 32.64
N LEU A 468 7.70 -18.47 32.96
CA LEU A 468 7.68 -17.38 31.98
C LEU A 468 8.70 -17.63 30.85
N VAL A 469 9.94 -17.94 31.18
CA VAL A 469 10.99 -18.19 30.20
C VAL A 469 10.64 -19.36 29.28
N GLN A 470 10.17 -20.48 29.85
CA GLN A 470 9.76 -21.65 29.08
C GLN A 470 8.56 -21.34 28.17
N THR A 471 7.56 -20.63 28.69
CA THR A 471 6.40 -20.21 27.88
C THR A 471 6.81 -19.32 26.72
N LEU A 472 7.60 -18.28 26.97
CA LEU A 472 8.10 -17.40 25.92
C LEU A 472 8.90 -18.16 24.86
N ASN A 473 9.79 -19.05 25.26
CA ASN A 473 10.57 -19.86 24.33
C ASN A 473 9.71 -20.84 23.52
N SER A 474 8.70 -21.44 24.12
CA SER A 474 7.84 -22.41 23.45
C SER A 474 6.85 -21.79 22.47
N LEU A 475 6.52 -20.52 22.67
CA LEU A 475 5.52 -19.82 21.85
C LEU A 475 6.16 -18.83 20.90
N LEU A 476 6.90 -17.84 21.41
CA LEU A 476 7.36 -16.71 20.61
C LEU A 476 8.44 -17.07 19.58
N THR A 477 9.22 -18.10 19.86
CA THR A 477 10.25 -18.58 18.92
C THR A 477 9.71 -19.51 17.84
N ARG A 478 8.44 -19.88 17.88
CA ARG A 478 7.81 -20.89 17.02
C ARG A 478 6.65 -20.37 16.18
N GLN A 479 6.28 -19.14 16.38
CA GLN A 479 5.16 -18.52 15.67
C GLN A 479 5.57 -18.01 14.29
N PHE A 480 4.65 -18.14 13.34
CA PHE A 480 4.74 -17.54 12.04
C PHE A 480 3.34 -17.14 11.56
N ARG A 481 3.32 -16.31 10.54
CA ARG A 481 2.10 -15.80 9.94
C ARG A 481 2.08 -16.10 8.45
N ILE A 482 0.92 -16.39 7.93
CA ILE A 482 0.62 -16.31 6.50
C ILE A 482 -0.30 -15.12 6.29
N GLY A 483 0.16 -14.13 5.54
CA GLY A 483 -0.64 -12.99 5.10
C GLY A 483 -1.17 -13.25 3.70
N VAL A 484 -2.48 -13.50 3.57
CA VAL A 484 -3.12 -13.72 2.28
C VAL A 484 -3.60 -12.40 1.73
N MET A 485 -3.13 -12.03 0.57
CA MET A 485 -3.42 -10.77 -0.10
C MET A 485 -4.24 -11.04 -1.37
N PHE A 486 -5.47 -10.52 -1.40
CA PHE A 486 -6.43 -10.80 -2.48
C PHE A 486 -6.40 -9.73 -3.56
N ASP A 487 -6.60 -10.15 -4.82
CA ASP A 487 -7.07 -9.21 -5.82
C ASP A 487 -8.51 -8.76 -5.45
N GLN A 488 -8.81 -7.50 -5.68
CA GLN A 488 -10.14 -6.96 -5.46
C GLN A 488 -10.71 -6.47 -6.80
N ALA A 489 -11.94 -6.90 -7.09
CA ALA A 489 -12.67 -6.34 -8.21
C ALA A 489 -13.12 -4.90 -7.89
N PRO A 490 -13.05 -3.97 -8.85
CA PRO A 490 -13.52 -2.62 -8.66
C PRO A 490 -15.05 -2.60 -8.50
N LEU A 491 -15.52 -1.87 -7.49
CA LEU A 491 -16.93 -1.59 -7.26
C LEU A 491 -17.15 -0.08 -7.38
N GLU A 492 -18.08 0.36 -8.22
CA GLU A 492 -18.35 1.79 -8.39
C GLU A 492 -18.87 2.48 -7.12
N GLU A 493 -19.48 1.72 -6.24
CA GLU A 493 -19.98 2.16 -4.95
C GLU A 493 -18.86 2.33 -3.92
N ASN A 494 -17.72 1.64 -4.08
CA ASN A 494 -16.52 1.89 -3.30
C ASN A 494 -15.90 3.19 -3.78
N ARG A 495 -16.00 4.26 -2.97
CA ARG A 495 -15.64 5.58 -3.48
C ARG A 495 -15.17 6.56 -2.42
N VAL A 496 -14.45 7.54 -2.94
CA VAL A 496 -14.05 8.76 -2.25
C VAL A 496 -14.96 9.89 -2.71
N THR A 497 -15.55 10.59 -1.76
CA THR A 497 -16.28 11.84 -1.98
C THR A 497 -15.75 12.92 -1.03
N LEU A 498 -16.31 14.12 -1.09
CA LEU A 498 -15.97 15.19 -0.16
C LEU A 498 -16.99 15.22 0.98
N ASP A 499 -16.53 15.29 2.22
CA ASP A 499 -17.45 15.52 3.34
C ASP A 499 -18.04 16.93 3.23
N PRO A 500 -19.37 17.08 3.35
CA PRO A 500 -20.03 18.37 3.16
C PRO A 500 -19.81 19.35 4.33
N THR A 501 -19.39 18.85 5.49
CA THR A 501 -19.35 19.62 6.75
C THR A 501 -17.99 19.58 7.44
N LEU A 502 -17.30 18.45 7.38
CA LEU A 502 -16.04 18.25 8.10
C LEU A 502 -14.86 18.70 7.25
N THR A 503 -14.01 19.50 7.87
CA THR A 503 -12.78 20.01 7.26
C THR A 503 -11.55 19.56 8.03
N ASP A 504 -10.40 19.60 7.37
CA ASP A 504 -9.09 19.41 7.99
C ASP A 504 -8.57 20.69 8.64
N GLY A 505 -7.37 20.64 9.25
CA GLY A 505 -6.75 21.81 9.91
C GLY A 505 -6.45 22.98 8.98
N LEU A 506 -6.47 22.80 7.67
CA LEU A 506 -6.35 23.86 6.68
C LEU A 506 -7.68 24.44 6.25
N GLY A 507 -8.81 23.84 6.67
CA GLY A 507 -10.15 24.22 6.29
C GLY A 507 -10.61 23.60 4.96
N LEU A 508 -9.92 22.56 4.48
CA LEU A 508 -10.30 21.84 3.26
C LEU A 508 -11.25 20.68 3.59
N PRO A 509 -12.21 20.35 2.68
CA PRO A 509 -13.08 19.19 2.88
C PRO A 509 -12.29 17.93 3.16
N ARG A 510 -12.73 17.11 4.12
CA ARG A 510 -12.13 15.81 4.38
C ARG A 510 -12.64 14.78 3.38
N PRO A 511 -11.82 13.78 3.00
CA PRO A 511 -12.30 12.67 2.18
C PRO A 511 -13.33 11.85 2.94
N HIS A 512 -14.46 11.58 2.30
CA HIS A 512 -15.49 10.67 2.79
C HIS A 512 -15.41 9.37 1.99
N ILE A 513 -15.33 8.25 2.71
CA ILE A 513 -15.13 6.92 2.13
C ILE A 513 -16.40 6.08 2.29
N ASP A 514 -16.89 5.56 1.17
CA ASP A 514 -17.83 4.43 1.14
C ASP A 514 -17.10 3.18 0.71
N TYR A 515 -17.19 2.10 1.52
CA TYR A 515 -16.46 0.88 1.24
C TYR A 515 -17.23 -0.39 1.58
N GLY A 516 -17.01 -1.44 0.80
CA GLY A 516 -17.60 -2.73 0.99
C GLY A 516 -16.88 -3.82 0.19
N LEU A 517 -17.29 -5.07 0.40
CA LEU A 517 -16.78 -6.24 -0.30
C LEU A 517 -17.89 -6.93 -1.10
N ASP A 518 -17.53 -7.49 -2.23
CA ASP A 518 -18.39 -8.27 -3.09
C ASP A 518 -18.26 -9.78 -2.81
N PRO A 519 -19.21 -10.59 -3.28
CA PRO A 519 -19.15 -12.05 -3.15
C PRO A 519 -17.91 -12.68 -3.76
N TYR A 520 -17.37 -12.10 -4.84
CA TYR A 520 -16.16 -12.57 -5.50
C TYR A 520 -14.93 -12.49 -4.56
N THR A 521 -14.76 -11.38 -3.91
CA THR A 521 -13.67 -11.16 -2.91
C THR A 521 -13.90 -12.03 -1.67
N MET A 522 -15.14 -12.08 -1.15
CA MET A 522 -15.47 -12.86 0.05
C MET A 522 -15.31 -14.37 -0.15
N GLU A 523 -15.56 -14.87 -1.36
CA GLU A 523 -15.29 -16.28 -1.70
C GLU A 523 -13.79 -16.58 -1.68
N GLY A 524 -12.96 -15.62 -2.08
CA GLY A 524 -11.52 -15.70 -1.91
C GLY A 524 -11.11 -15.93 -0.45
N PHE A 525 -11.69 -15.19 0.49
CA PHE A 525 -11.44 -15.38 1.93
C PHE A 525 -11.79 -16.79 2.40
N ARG A 526 -12.93 -17.32 1.96
CA ARG A 526 -13.39 -18.67 2.34
C ARG A 526 -12.38 -19.74 1.89
N VAL A 527 -11.93 -19.66 0.64
CA VAL A 527 -10.93 -20.61 0.13
C VAL A 527 -9.56 -20.41 0.78
N ALA A 528 -9.15 -19.17 1.01
CA ALA A 528 -7.86 -18.89 1.66
C ALA A 528 -7.78 -19.42 3.09
N ALA A 529 -8.87 -19.34 3.86
CA ALA A 529 -8.93 -19.89 5.21
C ALA A 529 -8.74 -21.41 5.18
N ASP A 530 -9.43 -22.13 4.26
CA ASP A 530 -9.27 -23.58 4.08
C ASP A 530 -7.83 -23.94 3.64
N VAL A 531 -7.25 -23.17 2.73
CA VAL A 531 -5.86 -23.38 2.27
C VAL A 531 -4.88 -23.19 3.44
N CYS A 532 -5.03 -22.15 4.26
CA CYS A 532 -4.19 -21.95 5.43
C CYS A 532 -4.29 -23.13 6.40
N THR A 533 -5.51 -23.58 6.71
CA THR A 533 -5.72 -24.76 7.58
C THR A 533 -5.02 -26.00 7.02
N LYS A 534 -5.18 -26.29 5.71
CA LYS A 534 -4.50 -27.42 5.05
C LYS A 534 -2.97 -27.32 5.10
N ILE A 535 -2.41 -26.13 4.92
CA ILE A 535 -0.97 -25.90 5.08
C ILE A 535 -0.53 -26.25 6.49
N TYR A 536 -1.22 -25.76 7.51
CA TYR A 536 -0.85 -26.03 8.92
C TYR A 536 -1.01 -27.50 9.28
N GLU A 537 -2.08 -28.15 8.85
CA GLU A 537 -2.28 -29.59 9.04
C GLU A 537 -1.17 -30.40 8.39
N HIS A 538 -0.80 -30.08 7.14
CA HIS A 538 0.27 -30.77 6.41
C HIS A 538 1.62 -30.60 7.09
N MET A 539 1.92 -29.39 7.57
CA MET A 539 3.12 -29.10 8.38
C MET A 539 3.05 -29.72 9.78
N GLY A 540 1.86 -30.13 10.25
CA GLY A 540 1.60 -30.51 11.64
C GLY A 540 1.79 -29.35 12.60
N ALA A 541 1.66 -28.13 12.13
CA ALA A 541 1.63 -26.91 12.93
C ALA A 541 0.26 -26.76 13.62
N LYS A 542 0.24 -26.01 14.72
CA LYS A 542 -1.01 -25.70 15.40
C LYS A 542 -1.51 -24.34 14.99
N GLU A 543 -2.69 -24.31 14.38
CA GLU A 543 -3.36 -23.08 13.98
C GLU A 543 -3.91 -22.32 15.20
N TYR A 544 -3.80 -20.99 15.15
CA TYR A 544 -4.33 -20.06 16.13
C TYR A 544 -5.07 -18.88 15.49
N THR A 545 -5.44 -19.00 14.24
CA THR A 545 -6.26 -18.00 13.56
C THR A 545 -7.61 -17.92 14.29
N THR A 546 -8.01 -16.71 14.67
CA THR A 546 -9.32 -16.48 15.25
C THR A 546 -10.08 -15.45 14.43
N ALA A 547 -11.31 -15.78 14.09
CA ALA A 547 -12.23 -14.78 13.61
C ALA A 547 -12.59 -13.83 14.77
N SER A 548 -12.30 -12.57 14.61
CA SER A 548 -12.80 -11.54 15.52
C SER A 548 -14.33 -11.50 15.44
N THR A 549 -14.99 -11.15 16.55
CA THR A 549 -16.43 -10.96 16.54
C THR A 549 -16.78 -9.61 17.14
N GLY A 550 -16.89 -8.57 16.32
CA GLY A 550 -17.30 -7.23 16.71
C GLY A 550 -16.35 -6.11 16.33
N GLY A 551 -15.33 -6.41 15.54
CA GLY A 551 -14.46 -5.42 14.91
C GLY A 551 -15.10 -4.80 13.66
N THR A 552 -14.62 -3.64 13.27
CA THR A 552 -15.13 -2.90 12.11
C THR A 552 -14.69 -3.49 10.75
N GLY A 553 -13.71 -4.43 10.77
CA GLY A 553 -13.31 -5.24 9.63
C GLY A 553 -13.97 -6.63 9.58
N ASP A 554 -14.88 -6.93 10.52
CA ASP A 554 -15.54 -8.22 10.61
C ASP A 554 -16.71 -8.32 9.64
N PHE A 555 -16.80 -9.47 8.96
CA PHE A 555 -17.93 -9.79 8.11
C PHE A 555 -18.27 -11.28 8.20
N THR A 556 -19.50 -11.63 7.84
CA THR A 556 -19.95 -13.02 7.77
C THR A 556 -20.25 -13.38 6.34
N TYR A 557 -19.70 -14.49 5.87
CA TYR A 557 -19.96 -15.01 4.53
C TYR A 557 -20.20 -16.53 4.57
N LYS A 558 -21.30 -16.99 3.97
CA LYS A 558 -21.75 -18.40 3.98
C LYS A 558 -21.77 -19.04 5.37
N GLY A 559 -22.09 -18.25 6.41
CA GLY A 559 -22.22 -18.71 7.80
C GLY A 559 -20.94 -18.68 8.62
N GLU A 560 -19.80 -18.37 8.01
CA GLU A 560 -18.50 -18.25 8.68
C GLU A 560 -18.11 -16.77 8.88
N ASN A 561 -17.36 -16.49 9.94
CA ASN A 561 -16.92 -15.15 10.28
C ASN A 561 -15.47 -14.93 9.84
N TYR A 562 -15.23 -13.78 9.25
CA TYR A 562 -13.92 -13.35 8.79
C TYR A 562 -13.61 -11.95 9.31
N HIS A 563 -12.32 -11.65 9.37
CA HIS A 563 -11.82 -10.29 9.57
C HIS A 563 -10.88 -9.92 8.45
N TYR A 564 -11.05 -8.74 7.85
CA TYR A 564 -10.12 -8.25 6.86
C TYR A 564 -9.27 -7.10 7.39
N TYR A 565 -8.06 -7.02 6.87
CA TYR A 565 -7.12 -5.91 7.06
C TYR A 565 -6.84 -5.22 5.72
N GLY A 566 -6.45 -3.96 5.74
CA GLY A 566 -5.96 -3.25 4.56
C GLY A 566 -4.45 -3.41 4.40
N ALA A 567 -3.99 -3.47 3.15
CA ALA A 567 -2.56 -3.54 2.84
C ALA A 567 -1.89 -2.17 2.66
N GLY A 568 -2.66 -1.08 2.60
CA GLY A 568 -2.15 0.23 2.22
C GLY A 568 -1.89 0.37 0.71
N HIS A 569 -2.52 -0.49 -0.09
CA HIS A 569 -2.42 -0.55 -1.54
C HIS A 569 -3.62 0.13 -2.21
N VAL A 570 -3.85 1.40 -1.88
CA VAL A 570 -5.04 2.13 -2.31
C VAL A 570 -5.03 2.39 -3.82
N MET A 571 -6.07 1.95 -4.54
CA MET A 571 -6.12 1.93 -6.01
C MET A 571 -7.49 2.36 -6.55
N GLY A 572 -7.56 2.62 -7.89
CA GLY A 572 -8.78 2.64 -8.68
C GLY A 572 -9.50 3.97 -8.82
N THR A 573 -9.26 4.96 -7.97
CA THR A 573 -10.07 6.17 -7.82
C THR A 573 -10.08 7.15 -9.02
N HIS A 574 -9.18 6.95 -9.97
CA HIS A 574 -9.14 7.67 -11.26
C HIS A 574 -8.71 6.73 -12.37
N ARG A 575 -9.40 5.62 -12.48
CA ARG A 575 -9.11 4.46 -13.31
C ARG A 575 -8.75 4.83 -14.75
N MET A 576 -7.69 4.19 -15.29
CA MET A 576 -7.33 4.29 -16.70
C MET A 576 -8.18 3.36 -17.59
N GLY A 577 -8.33 3.75 -18.84
CA GLY A 577 -9.04 2.98 -19.85
C GLY A 577 -8.96 3.64 -21.21
N ASN A 578 -9.37 2.90 -22.25
CA ASN A 578 -9.41 3.40 -23.64
C ASN A 578 -10.66 4.23 -23.94
N ASP A 579 -11.72 4.07 -23.15
CA ASP A 579 -12.99 4.73 -23.35
C ASP A 579 -13.17 5.89 -22.37
N PRO A 580 -13.17 7.16 -22.86
CA PRO A 580 -13.34 8.33 -22.01
C PRO A 580 -14.72 8.39 -21.31
N ALA A 581 -15.71 7.64 -21.78
CA ALA A 581 -17.00 7.57 -21.10
C ALA A 581 -17.00 6.73 -19.83
N THR A 582 -15.99 5.87 -19.67
CA THR A 582 -15.92 4.90 -18.56
C THR A 582 -14.61 4.96 -17.78
N SER A 583 -13.70 5.88 -18.08
CA SER A 583 -12.41 6.05 -17.43
C SER A 583 -12.06 7.52 -17.26
N VAL A 584 -11.09 7.83 -16.40
CA VAL A 584 -10.64 9.20 -16.11
C VAL A 584 -9.40 9.56 -16.92
N VAL A 585 -8.51 8.58 -17.10
CA VAL A 585 -7.23 8.77 -17.81
C VAL A 585 -7.02 7.68 -18.86
N ASP A 586 -6.18 7.99 -19.84
CA ASP A 586 -5.75 7.05 -20.88
C ASP A 586 -4.64 6.09 -20.38
N ALA A 587 -4.11 5.29 -21.29
CA ALA A 587 -3.02 4.35 -21.04
C ALA A 587 -1.68 5.02 -20.61
N ASN A 588 -1.52 6.31 -20.83
CA ASN A 588 -0.37 7.12 -20.39
C ASN A 588 -0.66 7.87 -19.09
N GLN A 589 -1.78 7.58 -18.44
CA GLN A 589 -2.30 8.30 -17.27
C GLN A 589 -2.59 9.80 -17.58
N ARG A 590 -2.78 10.17 -18.83
CA ARG A 590 -3.21 11.50 -19.26
C ARG A 590 -4.72 11.62 -19.14
N SER A 591 -5.21 12.73 -18.61
CA SER A 591 -6.65 12.98 -18.49
C SER A 591 -7.35 13.01 -19.86
N HIS A 592 -8.52 12.35 -19.97
CA HIS A 592 -9.34 12.42 -21.17
C HIS A 592 -9.95 13.81 -21.36
N ASP A 593 -10.30 14.51 -20.28
CA ASP A 593 -11.00 15.79 -20.30
C ASP A 593 -10.06 16.99 -20.42
N VAL A 594 -8.84 16.87 -19.85
CA VAL A 594 -7.89 17.98 -19.70
C VAL A 594 -6.51 17.54 -20.20
N PRO A 595 -6.20 17.71 -21.49
CA PRO A 595 -5.02 17.15 -22.14
C PRO A 595 -3.66 17.59 -21.60
N ASN A 596 -3.55 18.72 -20.90
CA ASN A 596 -2.30 19.15 -20.27
C ASN A 596 -2.14 18.68 -18.81
N LEU A 597 -2.94 17.68 -18.40
CA LEU A 597 -2.92 17.12 -17.05
C LEU A 597 -2.73 15.59 -17.07
N TRP A 598 -1.76 15.09 -16.32
CA TRP A 598 -1.56 13.68 -16.00
C TRP A 598 -2.00 13.40 -14.56
N ILE A 599 -2.72 12.29 -14.33
CA ILE A 599 -3.19 11.89 -13.01
C ILE A 599 -2.62 10.48 -12.76
N VAL A 600 -1.53 10.41 -12.02
CA VAL A 600 -0.66 9.23 -11.94
C VAL A 600 -0.75 8.51 -10.61
N GLY A 601 -0.15 7.33 -10.54
CA GLY A 601 -0.11 6.49 -9.36
C GLY A 601 -1.14 5.36 -9.40
N SER A 602 -1.23 4.61 -8.31
CA SER A 602 -2.10 3.42 -8.22
C SER A 602 -3.61 3.72 -8.34
N GLY A 603 -4.02 4.96 -8.13
CA GLY A 603 -5.41 5.37 -8.38
C GLY A 603 -5.85 5.18 -9.84
N SER A 604 -4.92 5.07 -10.79
CA SER A 604 -5.21 4.77 -12.20
C SER A 604 -5.43 3.29 -12.50
N PHE A 605 -5.14 2.36 -11.58
CA PHE A 605 -5.27 0.93 -11.81
C PHE A 605 -6.71 0.51 -12.09
N PRO A 606 -6.99 -0.22 -13.19
CA PRO A 606 -8.32 -0.74 -13.49
C PRO A 606 -8.76 -1.87 -12.56
N THR A 607 -7.81 -2.65 -12.05
CA THR A 607 -8.00 -3.79 -11.13
C THR A 607 -6.87 -3.79 -10.10
N ALA A 608 -7.06 -4.44 -8.97
CA ALA A 608 -6.02 -4.53 -7.95
C ALA A 608 -4.84 -5.41 -8.40
N CYS A 609 -5.05 -6.33 -9.35
CA CYS A 609 -4.07 -7.33 -9.74
C CYS A 609 -3.69 -8.26 -8.57
N THR A 610 -2.59 -9.01 -8.70
CA THR A 610 -2.18 -10.00 -7.70
C THR A 610 -0.82 -9.72 -7.06
N ALA A 611 -0.11 -8.67 -7.50
CA ALA A 611 1.17 -8.26 -6.95
C ALA A 611 1.06 -6.96 -6.15
N ASN A 612 2.04 -6.71 -5.29
CA ASN A 612 2.16 -5.43 -4.59
C ASN A 612 2.36 -4.29 -5.61
N PRO A 613 1.62 -3.17 -5.54
CA PRO A 613 1.50 -2.23 -6.65
C PRO A 613 2.73 -1.35 -6.90
N THR A 614 3.70 -1.28 -5.96
CA THR A 614 4.78 -0.28 -6.01
C THR A 614 5.66 -0.40 -7.26
N LEU A 615 6.02 -1.62 -7.67
CA LEU A 615 6.81 -1.83 -8.89
C LEU A 615 6.03 -1.38 -10.13
N THR A 616 4.77 -1.80 -10.24
CA THR A 616 3.89 -1.50 -11.39
C THR A 616 3.59 -0.01 -11.48
N LEU A 617 3.28 0.66 -10.36
CA LEU A 617 3.03 2.10 -10.40
C LEU A 617 4.28 2.91 -10.75
N MET A 618 5.48 2.45 -10.38
CA MET A 618 6.73 3.08 -10.78
C MET A 618 7.00 2.88 -12.28
N GLY A 619 6.73 1.68 -12.81
CA GLY A 619 6.79 1.41 -14.25
C GLY A 619 5.86 2.32 -15.06
N LEU A 620 4.61 2.48 -14.61
CA LEU A 620 3.67 3.42 -15.25
C LEU A 620 4.13 4.88 -15.12
N ALA A 621 4.83 5.27 -14.05
CA ALA A 621 5.40 6.61 -13.92
C ALA A 621 6.51 6.87 -14.98
N PHE A 622 7.32 5.88 -15.32
CA PHE A 622 8.27 5.97 -16.46
C PHE A 622 7.51 6.16 -17.78
N LYS A 623 6.41 5.44 -18.01
CA LYS A 623 5.57 5.61 -19.20
C LYS A 623 5.00 7.03 -19.27
N SER A 624 4.46 7.53 -18.17
CA SER A 624 3.92 8.90 -18.10
C SER A 624 5.00 9.95 -18.34
N ALA A 625 6.21 9.77 -17.78
CA ALA A 625 7.32 10.68 -18.02
C ALA A 625 7.70 10.75 -19.51
N ARG A 626 7.72 9.61 -20.21
CA ARG A 626 7.97 9.55 -21.66
C ARG A 626 6.87 10.30 -22.44
N SER A 627 5.61 10.11 -22.05
CA SER A 627 4.48 10.82 -22.67
C SER A 627 4.56 12.35 -22.47
N ILE A 628 4.90 12.79 -21.24
CA ILE A 628 5.09 14.21 -20.90
C ILE A 628 6.25 14.81 -21.70
N LEU A 629 7.38 14.10 -21.83
CA LEU A 629 8.51 14.56 -22.63
C LEU A 629 8.16 14.71 -24.12
N ALA A 630 7.39 13.78 -24.67
CA ALA A 630 6.91 13.86 -26.05
C ALA A 630 6.00 15.08 -26.27
N GLU A 631 5.10 15.36 -25.33
CA GLU A 631 4.23 16.54 -25.38
C GLU A 631 5.02 17.84 -25.25
N LEU A 632 6.07 17.91 -24.42
CA LEU A 632 6.92 19.10 -24.29
C LEU A 632 7.82 19.34 -25.50
N ALA A 633 7.99 18.35 -26.35
CA ALA A 633 8.79 18.45 -27.59
C ALA A 633 7.93 18.83 -28.81
N SER A 634 6.59 18.70 -28.75
CA SER A 634 5.64 19.09 -29.79
C SER A 634 5.38 20.59 -29.77
#